data_2ea46a3cb2c10d0c348fe159d2e01f4b
#
_entry.id   2ea46a3cb2c10d0c348fe159d2e01f4b
#
_cell.length_a   1.000
_cell.length_b   1.000
_cell.length_c   1.000
_cell.angle_alpha   90.00
_cell.angle_beta   90.00
_cell.angle_gamma   90.00
#
_symmetry.space_group_name_H-M   'P 1'
#
loop_
_entity.id
_entity.type
_entity.pdbx_description
1 polymer ?
#
loop_
_entity_poly.entity_id
_entity_poly.type
_entity_poly.pdbx_seq_one_letter_code
_entity_poly.pdbx_strand_id
1 'polypeptide(L)'
;MNNEFISVKDFLQGKKNIHFNDSTQPNKKEKTKKTLPKLYTSIESGIYKGKKLLLPSLQTTRSTKSIVKKCVFNVLRSDLRNKIFIEAFGGSALMAAEALSNYALKAYAIELDLNAYKIALENAKNIDTNLKVIHANTFEILPKLIEDSKEDIILYLDPPFDIREGFSGIYEKIYNFLEKLKLDALFCIVLEHNSKIKTPDNIANFTKIKEKKFGSTSLSFYQKNILEE
;
A
#
# COMPACT_ATOMS: atom_id res chain seq x y z
N MET A 1 -9.27 25.09 20.03
CA MET A 1 -8.15 24.38 19.41
C MET A 1 -8.59 24.04 17.99
N ASN A 2 -8.16 24.87 17.03
CA ASN A 2 -8.60 24.71 15.64
C ASN A 2 -7.64 23.74 14.92
N ASN A 3 -8.13 22.55 14.60
CA ASN A 3 -7.45 21.65 13.67
C ASN A 3 -7.75 22.14 12.25
N GLU A 4 -6.85 22.87 11.66
CA GLU A 4 -6.89 23.18 10.24
C GLU A 4 -6.44 21.96 9.43
N PHE A 5 -7.39 21.31 8.78
CA PHE A 5 -7.12 20.28 7.80
C PHE A 5 -6.65 20.95 6.50
N ILE A 6 -5.44 20.61 6.06
CA ILE A 6 -4.92 21.04 4.75
C ILE A 6 -5.77 20.40 3.66
N SER A 7 -6.31 21.19 2.74
CA SER A 7 -7.10 20.67 1.63
C SER A 7 -6.24 19.87 0.67
N VAL A 8 -6.79 18.82 0.07
CA VAL A 8 -6.13 17.99 -0.94
C VAL A 8 -5.59 18.84 -2.11
N LYS A 9 -6.24 19.98 -2.40
CA LYS A 9 -5.87 20.92 -3.45
C LYS A 9 -4.55 21.66 -3.16
N ASP A 10 -4.30 22.00 -1.89
CA ASP A 10 -3.07 22.71 -1.46
C ASP A 10 -1.87 21.76 -1.43
N PHE A 11 -2.11 20.48 -1.13
CA PHE A 11 -1.09 19.42 -1.17
C PHE A 11 -0.61 19.15 -2.61
N LEU A 12 -1.50 19.17 -3.58
CA LEU A 12 -1.17 18.95 -5.01
C LEU A 12 -0.44 20.13 -5.66
N GLN A 13 -0.54 21.33 -5.09
CA GLN A 13 0.06 22.57 -5.62
C GLN A 13 1.42 22.94 -5.00
N GLY A 14 1.98 22.15 -4.11
CA GLY A 14 3.37 22.31 -3.61
C GLY A 14 3.63 23.56 -2.77
N LYS A 15 2.65 24.09 -2.04
CA LYS A 15 2.82 25.27 -1.17
C LYS A 15 3.53 24.93 0.14
N LYS A 16 4.49 25.77 0.50
CA LYS A 16 5.60 25.60 1.44
C LYS A 16 5.23 25.67 2.94
N ASN A 17 6.02 24.92 3.71
CA ASN A 17 6.44 24.98 5.11
C ASN A 17 5.99 26.16 5.98
N ILE A 18 5.42 25.82 7.14
CA ILE A 18 5.26 26.71 8.27
C ILE A 18 6.39 26.44 9.27
N HIS A 19 7.18 27.46 9.58
CA HIS A 19 8.19 27.45 10.64
C HIS A 19 7.51 27.61 12.02
N PHE A 20 7.79 26.69 12.94
CA PHE A 20 7.55 26.92 14.37
C PHE A 20 8.83 27.45 15.02
N ASN A 21 8.74 28.65 15.60
CA ASN A 21 9.75 29.17 16.53
C ASN A 21 9.52 28.53 17.91
N ASP A 22 10.54 27.82 18.40
CA ASP A 22 10.59 27.37 19.77
C ASP A 22 11.61 28.19 20.56
N SER A 23 11.13 28.89 21.57
CA SER A 23 11.93 29.55 22.58
C SER A 23 11.44 29.15 23.95
N THR A 24 12.07 28.13 24.57
CA THR A 24 12.31 28.05 26.03
C THR A 24 13.18 26.83 26.37
N GLN A 25 14.36 27.08 26.94
CA GLN A 25 15.14 26.10 27.72
C GLN A 25 14.54 25.97 29.13
N PRO A 26 14.65 24.80 29.85
CA PRO A 26 15.92 24.48 30.50
C PRO A 26 16.24 22.96 30.67
N ASN A 27 17.54 22.69 30.79
CA ASN A 27 18.22 21.56 31.35
C ASN A 27 17.41 20.47 32.08
N LYS A 28 17.32 19.28 31.45
CA LYS A 28 17.24 17.99 32.16
C LYS A 28 18.06 16.95 31.37
N LYS A 29 18.99 16.29 32.07
CA LYS A 29 19.82 15.18 31.60
C LYS A 29 18.98 14.19 30.81
N GLU A 30 19.13 14.19 29.47
CA GLU A 30 18.48 13.20 28.59
C GLU A 30 19.05 11.81 28.90
N LYS A 31 18.17 10.96 29.42
CA LYS A 31 18.41 9.52 29.38
C LYS A 31 18.45 9.15 27.89
N THR A 32 19.60 8.73 27.40
CA THR A 32 19.76 8.21 26.03
C THR A 32 18.72 7.11 25.80
N LYS A 33 17.67 7.43 25.05
CA LYS A 33 16.71 6.44 24.55
C LYS A 33 17.53 5.47 23.67
N LYS A 34 17.69 4.22 24.12
CA LYS A 34 18.21 3.14 23.28
C LYS A 34 17.33 3.10 22.02
N THR A 35 17.84 3.60 20.91
CA THR A 35 17.16 3.49 19.62
C THR A 35 17.10 2.01 19.25
N LEU A 36 15.89 1.49 19.09
CA LEU A 36 15.70 0.12 18.59
C LEU A 36 16.39 -0.03 17.23
N PRO A 37 17.03 -1.18 16.96
CA PRO A 37 17.72 -1.39 15.70
C PRO A 37 16.75 -1.23 14.51
N LYS A 38 17.13 -0.40 13.54
CA LYS A 38 16.38 -0.23 12.30
C LYS A 38 16.33 -1.56 11.53
N LEU A 39 15.15 -1.96 11.12
CA LEU A 39 14.92 -3.17 10.35
C LEU A 39 14.85 -2.84 8.86
N TYR A 40 15.45 -3.69 8.05
CA TYR A 40 15.48 -3.52 6.60
C TYR A 40 15.00 -4.78 5.88
N THR A 41 14.37 -4.56 4.75
CA THR A 41 14.19 -5.54 3.68
C THR A 41 14.84 -5.00 2.41
N SER A 42 14.84 -5.78 1.35
CA SER A 42 15.37 -5.33 0.04
C SER A 42 14.36 -5.59 -1.07
N ILE A 43 14.46 -4.77 -2.13
CA ILE A 43 13.78 -5.01 -3.40
C ILE A 43 14.41 -6.27 -4.03
N GLU A 44 13.57 -7.21 -4.49
CA GLU A 44 14.01 -8.53 -4.91
C GLU A 44 14.22 -8.65 -6.41
N SER A 45 13.54 -7.82 -7.22
CA SER A 45 13.60 -7.90 -8.68
C SER A 45 13.52 -6.53 -9.36
N GLY A 46 13.82 -6.49 -10.66
CA GLY A 46 13.70 -5.30 -11.47
C GLY A 46 14.86 -4.31 -11.35
N ILE A 47 14.60 -3.06 -11.76
CA ILE A 47 15.63 -2.02 -11.91
C ILE A 47 16.22 -1.51 -10.60
N TYR A 48 15.48 -1.66 -9.48
CA TYR A 48 15.93 -1.27 -8.14
C TYR A 48 16.34 -2.46 -7.27
N LYS A 49 16.54 -3.64 -7.85
CA LYS A 49 16.96 -4.85 -7.12
C LYS A 49 18.12 -4.58 -6.18
N GLY A 50 17.99 -5.05 -4.93
CA GLY A 50 19.00 -4.91 -3.87
C GLY A 50 18.92 -3.61 -3.07
N LYS A 51 18.16 -2.59 -3.50
CA LYS A 51 17.93 -1.41 -2.68
C LYS A 51 17.22 -1.79 -1.38
N LYS A 52 17.69 -1.22 -0.25
CA LYS A 52 17.16 -1.49 1.08
C LYS A 52 16.01 -0.56 1.38
N LEU A 53 14.97 -1.11 2.01
CA LEU A 53 13.79 -0.39 2.50
C LEU A 53 13.66 -0.59 4.00
N LEU A 54 13.33 0.47 4.73
CA LEU A 54 13.03 0.43 6.16
C LEU A 54 11.70 -0.29 6.40
N LEU A 55 11.62 -1.03 7.51
CA LEU A 55 10.40 -1.68 7.97
C LEU A 55 9.93 -1.05 9.29
N PRO A 56 8.61 -0.87 9.51
CA PRO A 56 8.06 -0.24 10.70
C PRO A 56 8.15 -1.13 11.96
N SER A 57 8.18 -2.44 11.81
CA SER A 57 8.27 -3.37 12.96
C SER A 57 8.70 -4.79 12.56
N LEU A 58 9.02 -5.61 13.60
CA LEU A 58 9.38 -7.03 13.49
C LEU A 58 8.18 -7.98 13.23
N GLN A 59 6.96 -7.49 13.17
CA GLN A 59 5.74 -8.29 13.34
C GLN A 59 5.43 -9.34 12.25
N THR A 60 6.28 -9.49 11.24
CA THR A 60 6.10 -10.52 10.22
C THR A 60 7.42 -11.20 9.89
N THR A 61 7.41 -12.54 9.86
CA THR A 61 8.58 -13.32 9.47
C THR A 61 9.01 -12.95 8.05
N ARG A 62 10.27 -12.52 7.91
CA ARG A 62 10.88 -12.10 6.64
C ARG A 62 10.65 -13.10 5.49
N SER A 63 10.63 -14.40 5.79
CA SER A 63 10.49 -15.46 4.80
C SER A 63 9.12 -15.47 4.13
N THR A 64 8.03 -15.36 4.90
CA THR A 64 6.66 -15.39 4.36
C THR A 64 6.40 -14.18 3.47
N LYS A 65 6.78 -12.97 3.91
CA LYS A 65 6.62 -11.75 3.09
C LYS A 65 7.41 -11.81 1.78
N SER A 66 8.61 -12.37 1.79
CA SER A 66 9.42 -12.54 0.57
C SER A 66 8.75 -13.49 -0.44
N ILE A 67 8.21 -14.62 0.02
CA ILE A 67 7.52 -15.60 -0.85
C ILE A 67 6.23 -15.00 -1.43
N VAL A 68 5.42 -14.33 -0.59
CA VAL A 68 4.18 -13.66 -1.00
C VAL A 68 4.48 -12.61 -2.06
N LYS A 69 5.45 -11.72 -1.80
CA LYS A 69 5.91 -10.69 -2.74
C LYS A 69 6.34 -11.29 -4.07
N LYS A 70 7.21 -12.31 -4.06
CA LYS A 70 7.62 -13.01 -5.29
C LYS A 70 6.44 -13.58 -6.05
N CYS A 71 5.46 -14.14 -5.36
CA CYS A 71 4.26 -14.68 -6.01
C CYS A 71 3.47 -13.59 -6.71
N VAL A 72 3.22 -12.44 -6.05
CA VAL A 72 2.50 -11.30 -6.64
C VAL A 72 3.17 -10.87 -7.94
N PHE A 73 4.48 -10.55 -7.89
CA PHE A 73 5.18 -10.02 -9.06
C PHE A 73 5.47 -11.08 -10.14
N ASN A 74 5.52 -12.37 -9.79
CA ASN A 74 5.55 -13.45 -10.78
C ASN A 74 4.22 -13.65 -11.50
N VAL A 75 3.09 -13.41 -10.83
CA VAL A 75 1.76 -13.50 -11.45
C VAL A 75 1.51 -12.27 -12.33
N LEU A 76 1.82 -11.08 -11.83
CA LEU A 76 1.58 -9.83 -12.55
C LEU A 76 2.53 -9.59 -13.73
N ARG A 77 3.79 -10.04 -13.64
CA ARG A 77 4.82 -9.97 -14.71
C ARG A 77 4.68 -8.78 -15.67
N SER A 78 4.30 -9.07 -16.93
CA SER A 78 4.14 -8.08 -18.00
C SER A 78 2.97 -7.12 -17.78
N ASP A 79 1.99 -7.51 -16.98
CA ASP A 79 0.79 -6.72 -16.74
C ASP A 79 1.07 -5.41 -15.97
N LEU A 80 2.22 -5.33 -15.27
CA LEU A 80 2.65 -4.10 -14.60
C LEU A 80 3.03 -2.96 -15.55
N ARG A 81 3.46 -3.29 -16.77
CA ARG A 81 3.92 -2.27 -17.72
C ARG A 81 2.78 -1.33 -18.11
N ASN A 82 3.09 -0.03 -18.09
CA ASN A 82 2.15 1.05 -18.41
C ASN A 82 0.93 1.15 -17.48
N LYS A 83 0.94 0.47 -16.34
CA LYS A 83 -0.14 0.52 -15.36
C LYS A 83 0.29 1.23 -14.07
N ILE A 84 -0.68 1.76 -13.37
CA ILE A 84 -0.53 2.30 -12.02
C ILE A 84 -0.69 1.16 -11.02
N PHE A 85 0.19 1.07 -10.04
CA PHE A 85 0.05 0.15 -8.92
C PHE A 85 -0.35 0.90 -7.66
N ILE A 86 -1.44 0.48 -7.00
CA ILE A 86 -1.90 1.07 -5.74
C ILE A 86 -1.80 0.05 -4.62
N GLU A 87 -0.94 0.30 -3.65
CA GLU A 87 -0.85 -0.41 -2.37
C GLU A 87 -1.76 0.31 -1.37
N ALA A 88 -2.97 -0.23 -1.18
CA ALA A 88 -4.04 0.45 -0.46
C ALA A 88 -3.87 0.44 1.07
N PHE A 89 -3.04 -0.45 1.61
CA PHE A 89 -2.61 -0.49 3.01
C PHE A 89 -1.08 -0.50 3.02
N GLY A 90 -0.49 0.70 2.90
CA GLY A 90 0.87 0.91 2.41
C GLY A 90 2.00 0.44 3.32
N GLY A 91 1.79 0.43 4.63
CA GLY A 91 2.84 0.04 5.57
C GLY A 91 4.16 0.79 5.33
N SER A 92 5.14 0.10 4.76
CA SER A 92 6.45 0.66 4.38
C SER A 92 6.58 1.03 2.90
N ALA A 93 5.50 0.97 2.12
CA ALA A 93 5.48 1.10 0.66
C ALA A 93 6.32 0.05 -0.07
N LEU A 94 6.43 -1.16 0.51
CA LEU A 94 7.27 -2.22 -0.03
C LEU A 94 6.75 -2.75 -1.36
N MET A 95 5.44 -3.03 -1.46
CA MET A 95 4.85 -3.57 -2.67
C MET A 95 4.81 -2.53 -3.79
N ALA A 96 4.54 -1.27 -3.45
CA ALA A 96 4.59 -0.16 -4.40
C ALA A 96 6.01 0.06 -4.96
N ALA A 97 7.05 -0.04 -4.11
CA ALA A 97 8.45 0.05 -4.54
C ALA A 97 8.86 -1.13 -5.43
N GLU A 98 8.44 -2.35 -5.11
CA GLU A 98 8.65 -3.53 -5.97
C GLU A 98 7.93 -3.40 -7.31
N ALA A 99 6.70 -2.85 -7.33
CA ALA A 99 5.95 -2.64 -8.57
C ALA A 99 6.70 -1.70 -9.52
N LEU A 100 7.20 -0.56 -9.01
CA LEU A 100 8.03 0.34 -9.80
C LEU A 100 9.32 -0.33 -10.28
N SER A 101 9.96 -1.10 -9.41
CA SER A 101 11.14 -1.86 -9.80
C SER A 101 10.86 -2.85 -10.94
N ASN A 102 9.65 -3.37 -11.03
CA ASN A 102 9.17 -4.27 -12.06
C ASN A 102 8.38 -3.55 -13.18
N TYR A 103 8.70 -2.26 -13.43
CA TYR A 103 8.25 -1.46 -14.55
C TYR A 103 6.80 -0.96 -14.50
N ALA A 104 6.16 -0.89 -13.33
CA ALA A 104 4.94 -0.10 -13.21
C ALA A 104 5.22 1.36 -13.60
N LEU A 105 4.27 2.00 -14.27
CA LEU A 105 4.38 3.40 -14.71
C LEU A 105 4.49 4.34 -13.52
N LYS A 106 3.68 4.11 -12.50
CA LYS A 106 3.58 4.87 -11.27
C LYS A 106 3.09 3.98 -10.15
N ALA A 107 3.46 4.28 -8.92
CA ALA A 107 2.95 3.56 -7.77
C ALA A 107 2.49 4.51 -6.66
N TYR A 108 1.41 4.14 -5.98
CA TYR A 108 0.91 4.80 -4.78
C TYR A 108 0.93 3.83 -3.61
N ALA A 109 1.29 4.34 -2.43
CA ALA A 109 1.11 3.65 -1.16
C ALA A 109 0.26 4.54 -0.26
N ILE A 110 -0.88 4.03 0.22
CA ILE A 110 -1.79 4.75 1.09
C ILE A 110 -1.63 4.20 2.50
N GLU A 111 -1.25 5.04 3.47
CA GLU A 111 -1.00 4.61 4.85
C GLU A 111 -1.67 5.55 5.85
N LEU A 112 -2.41 4.98 6.79
CA LEU A 112 -3.14 5.72 7.81
C LEU A 112 -2.28 5.98 9.06
N ASP A 113 -1.43 5.02 9.47
CA ASP A 113 -0.54 5.19 10.62
C ASP A 113 0.57 6.18 10.30
N LEU A 114 0.67 7.25 11.09
CA LEU A 114 1.65 8.32 10.88
C LEU A 114 3.11 7.83 10.94
N ASN A 115 3.42 6.84 11.79
CA ASN A 115 4.79 6.34 11.93
C ASN A 115 5.17 5.46 10.73
N ALA A 116 4.28 4.58 10.28
CA ALA A 116 4.47 3.79 9.08
C ALA A 116 4.54 4.70 7.83
N TYR A 117 3.67 5.72 7.73
CA TYR A 117 3.73 6.72 6.67
C TYR A 117 5.09 7.42 6.57
N LYS A 118 5.67 7.86 7.71
CA LYS A 118 7.01 8.50 7.71
C LYS A 118 8.08 7.56 7.16
N ILE A 119 8.02 6.28 7.51
CA ILE A 119 8.94 5.26 6.99
C ILE A 119 8.73 5.04 5.50
N ALA A 120 7.47 4.90 5.05
CA ALA A 120 7.12 4.77 3.64
C ALA A 120 7.60 5.97 2.82
N LEU A 121 7.47 7.19 3.36
CA LEU A 121 7.95 8.41 2.73
C LEU A 121 9.48 8.44 2.60
N GLU A 122 10.23 7.98 3.63
CA GLU A 122 11.68 7.84 3.58
C GLU A 122 12.08 6.81 2.50
N ASN A 123 11.39 5.68 2.44
CA ASN A 123 11.61 4.66 1.42
C ASN A 123 11.36 5.19 0.00
N ALA A 124 10.25 5.91 -0.21
CA ALA A 124 9.90 6.46 -1.51
C ALA A 124 10.95 7.43 -2.03
N LYS A 125 11.46 8.33 -1.18
CA LYS A 125 12.54 9.28 -1.53
C LYS A 125 13.81 8.58 -2.03
N ASN A 126 14.08 7.38 -1.53
CA ASN A 126 15.28 6.61 -1.87
C ASN A 126 15.09 5.71 -3.12
N ILE A 127 13.88 5.60 -3.64
CA ILE A 127 13.57 4.73 -4.77
C ILE A 127 13.35 5.54 -6.04
N ASP A 128 12.22 6.26 -6.14
CA ASP A 128 11.84 6.95 -7.37
C ASP A 128 10.79 8.04 -7.08
N THR A 129 10.77 9.09 -7.89
CA THR A 129 9.77 10.17 -7.81
C THR A 129 8.36 9.72 -8.23
N ASN A 130 8.23 8.61 -8.96
CA ASN A 130 6.96 8.00 -9.34
C ASN A 130 6.35 7.15 -8.22
N LEU A 131 7.05 6.93 -7.10
CA LEU A 131 6.48 6.38 -5.88
C LEU A 131 5.89 7.50 -5.03
N LYS A 132 4.57 7.54 -4.94
CA LYS A 132 3.83 8.52 -4.14
C LYS A 132 3.27 7.86 -2.89
N VAL A 133 3.57 8.44 -1.72
CA VAL A 133 3.00 7.96 -0.44
C VAL A 133 1.99 8.99 0.03
N ILE A 134 0.80 8.52 0.40
CA ILE A 134 -0.33 9.34 0.83
C ILE A 134 -0.70 8.98 2.27
N HIS A 135 -0.67 9.98 3.17
CA HIS A 135 -1.16 9.82 4.54
C HIS A 135 -2.67 10.04 4.55
N ALA A 136 -3.43 8.97 4.47
CA ALA A 136 -4.89 9.04 4.40
C ALA A 136 -5.52 7.69 4.77
N ASN A 137 -6.84 7.74 5.01
CA ASN A 137 -7.68 6.55 5.05
C ASN A 137 -7.93 6.05 3.62
N THR A 138 -7.62 4.79 3.36
CA THR A 138 -7.79 4.14 2.05
C THR A 138 -9.21 4.30 1.51
N PHE A 139 -10.22 4.09 2.35
CA PHE A 139 -11.63 4.18 1.94
C PHE A 139 -12.07 5.60 1.53
N GLU A 140 -11.32 6.62 1.91
CA GLU A 140 -11.61 8.02 1.56
C GLU A 140 -10.88 8.47 0.28
N ILE A 141 -9.62 8.04 0.10
CA ILE A 141 -8.80 8.55 -1.00
C ILE A 141 -8.80 7.66 -2.24
N LEU A 142 -9.00 6.34 -2.08
CA LEU A 142 -8.96 5.38 -3.18
C LEU A 142 -9.99 5.67 -4.28
N PRO A 143 -11.27 6.04 -3.99
CA PRO A 143 -12.24 6.39 -5.02
C PRO A 143 -11.72 7.46 -5.97
N LYS A 144 -11.12 8.52 -5.40
CA LYS A 144 -10.58 9.63 -6.17
C LYS A 144 -9.38 9.25 -7.01
N LEU A 145 -8.47 8.42 -6.48
CA LEU A 145 -7.32 7.92 -7.25
C LEU A 145 -7.75 7.08 -8.45
N ILE A 146 -8.84 6.31 -8.31
CA ILE A 146 -9.39 5.50 -9.40
C ILE A 146 -10.08 6.40 -10.43
N GLU A 147 -10.89 7.36 -9.99
CA GLU A 147 -11.67 8.27 -10.85
C GLU A 147 -10.77 9.20 -11.68
N ASP A 148 -9.68 9.69 -11.08
CA ASP A 148 -8.72 10.60 -11.72
C ASP A 148 -7.73 9.86 -12.66
N SER A 149 -7.75 8.52 -12.70
CA SER A 149 -6.79 7.73 -13.48
C SER A 149 -7.22 7.61 -14.95
N LYS A 150 -6.25 7.85 -15.83
CA LYS A 150 -6.37 7.58 -17.27
C LYS A 150 -5.75 6.25 -17.67
N GLU A 151 -4.93 5.69 -16.81
CA GLU A 151 -4.22 4.44 -17.01
C GLU A 151 -4.89 3.32 -16.20
N ASP A 152 -4.73 2.10 -16.65
CA ASP A 152 -5.15 0.92 -15.93
C ASP A 152 -4.49 0.81 -14.56
N ILE A 153 -5.25 0.40 -13.57
CA ILE A 153 -4.80 0.27 -12.18
C ILE A 153 -4.74 -1.20 -11.77
N ILE A 154 -3.64 -1.58 -11.14
CA ILE A 154 -3.52 -2.81 -10.35
C ILE A 154 -3.69 -2.42 -8.88
N LEU A 155 -4.75 -2.89 -8.25
CA LEU A 155 -5.06 -2.61 -6.85
C LEU A 155 -4.59 -3.76 -5.96
N TYR A 156 -3.65 -3.48 -5.07
CA TYR A 156 -3.16 -4.42 -4.06
C TYR A 156 -3.71 -4.05 -2.68
N LEU A 157 -4.35 -5.02 -2.03
CA LEU A 157 -5.02 -4.90 -0.75
C LEU A 157 -4.38 -5.88 0.25
N ASP A 158 -3.66 -5.38 1.25
CA ASP A 158 -3.12 -6.14 2.40
C ASP A 158 -3.65 -5.52 3.71
N PRO A 159 -4.96 -5.63 3.98
CA PRO A 159 -5.54 -5.07 5.19
C PRO A 159 -4.98 -5.77 6.43
N PRO A 160 -4.94 -5.11 7.60
CA PRO A 160 -4.68 -5.77 8.86
C PRO A 160 -5.65 -6.94 9.05
N PHE A 161 -5.13 -8.12 9.43
CA PHE A 161 -5.96 -9.30 9.58
C PHE A 161 -7.09 -9.08 10.60
N ASP A 162 -8.26 -9.63 10.31
CA ASP A 162 -9.51 -9.53 11.06
C ASP A 162 -9.38 -9.95 12.54
N ILE A 163 -8.37 -10.76 12.87
CA ILE A 163 -8.03 -11.16 14.23
C ILE A 163 -7.38 -10.05 15.08
N ARG A 164 -7.05 -8.89 14.48
CA ARG A 164 -6.51 -7.74 15.21
C ARG A 164 -7.64 -6.92 15.77
N GLU A 165 -7.49 -6.45 16.99
CA GLU A 165 -8.43 -5.52 17.63
C GLU A 165 -8.73 -4.32 16.73
N GLY A 166 -10.01 -4.00 16.56
CA GLY A 166 -10.50 -2.91 15.71
C GLY A 166 -10.61 -3.21 14.21
N PHE A 167 -10.26 -4.42 13.74
CA PHE A 167 -10.34 -4.81 12.32
C PHE A 167 -11.32 -5.95 12.03
N SER A 168 -12.18 -6.30 12.99
CA SER A 168 -13.26 -7.26 12.75
C SER A 168 -14.15 -6.80 11.58
N GLY A 169 -14.42 -7.70 10.64
CA GLY A 169 -15.23 -7.41 9.43
C GLY A 169 -14.51 -6.58 8.35
N ILE A 170 -13.18 -6.45 8.40
CA ILE A 170 -12.43 -5.64 7.41
C ILE A 170 -12.63 -6.15 5.98
N TYR A 171 -12.74 -7.46 5.78
CA TYR A 171 -12.92 -8.04 4.44
C TYR A 171 -14.31 -7.71 3.87
N GLU A 172 -15.39 -7.86 4.65
CA GLU A 172 -16.73 -7.45 4.26
C GLU A 172 -16.80 -5.96 3.94
N LYS A 173 -16.13 -5.14 4.76
CA LYS A 173 -16.02 -3.71 4.50
C LYS A 173 -15.35 -3.42 3.16
N ILE A 174 -14.27 -4.15 2.82
CA ILE A 174 -13.58 -4.01 1.54
C ILE A 174 -14.50 -4.43 0.38
N TYR A 175 -15.17 -5.57 0.48
CA TYR A 175 -16.07 -6.06 -0.58
C TYR A 175 -17.21 -5.06 -0.82
N ASN A 176 -17.94 -4.66 0.22
CA ASN A 176 -19.01 -3.66 0.15
C ASN A 176 -18.53 -2.30 -0.36
N PHE A 177 -17.30 -1.94 -0.09
CA PHE A 177 -16.70 -0.71 -0.59
C PHE A 177 -16.41 -0.81 -2.09
N LEU A 178 -15.80 -1.89 -2.55
CA LEU A 178 -15.48 -2.10 -3.96
C LEU A 178 -16.74 -2.20 -4.83
N GLU A 179 -17.82 -2.80 -4.32
CA GLU A 179 -19.12 -2.87 -5.04
C GLU A 179 -19.74 -1.50 -5.32
N LYS A 180 -19.40 -0.48 -4.53
CA LYS A 180 -19.95 0.88 -4.66
C LYS A 180 -19.10 1.80 -5.53
N LEU A 181 -17.92 1.35 -5.93
CA LEU A 181 -17.00 2.17 -6.74
C LEU A 181 -17.24 2.02 -8.24
N LYS A 182 -16.93 3.09 -8.98
CA LYS A 182 -16.69 2.99 -10.41
C LYS A 182 -15.33 2.37 -10.65
N LEU A 183 -15.31 1.14 -11.14
CA LEU A 183 -14.09 0.34 -11.27
C LEU A 183 -13.53 0.31 -12.69
N ASP A 184 -13.89 1.29 -13.54
CA ASP A 184 -13.53 1.27 -14.98
C ASP A 184 -12.03 1.26 -15.21
N ALA A 185 -11.26 2.02 -14.42
CA ALA A 185 -9.82 2.06 -14.50
C ALA A 185 -9.12 0.84 -13.84
N LEU A 186 -9.83 -0.01 -13.07
CA LEU A 186 -9.20 -1.18 -12.47
C LEU A 186 -9.01 -2.29 -13.51
N PHE A 187 -7.77 -2.74 -13.64
CA PHE A 187 -7.37 -3.89 -14.46
C PHE A 187 -7.49 -5.20 -13.66
N CYS A 188 -6.92 -5.23 -12.46
CA CYS A 188 -7.04 -6.38 -11.56
C CYS A 188 -6.96 -5.97 -10.08
N ILE A 189 -7.45 -6.86 -9.20
CA ILE A 189 -7.38 -6.73 -7.75
C ILE A 189 -6.59 -7.90 -7.20
N VAL A 190 -5.63 -7.63 -6.31
CA VAL A 190 -4.89 -8.63 -5.55
C VAL A 190 -5.21 -8.44 -4.08
N LEU A 191 -5.80 -9.42 -3.44
CA LEU A 191 -6.15 -9.40 -2.02
C LEU A 191 -5.26 -10.36 -1.25
N GLU A 192 -4.46 -9.83 -0.31
CA GLU A 192 -3.79 -10.62 0.71
C GLU A 192 -4.73 -10.80 1.91
N HIS A 193 -4.87 -12.04 2.39
CA HIS A 193 -5.80 -12.35 3.45
C HIS A 193 -5.33 -13.53 4.30
N ASN A 194 -5.96 -13.72 5.48
CA ASN A 194 -5.72 -14.89 6.29
C ASN A 194 -6.23 -16.14 5.55
N SER A 195 -5.43 -17.21 5.51
CA SER A 195 -5.76 -18.46 4.81
C SER A 195 -6.99 -19.20 5.36
N LYS A 196 -7.53 -18.80 6.50
CA LYS A 196 -8.76 -19.32 7.06
C LYS A 196 -10.01 -18.62 6.52
N ILE A 197 -9.84 -17.46 5.87
CA ILE A 197 -10.94 -16.70 5.29
C ILE A 197 -11.21 -17.22 3.88
N LYS A 198 -12.45 -17.57 3.61
CA LYS A 198 -12.92 -17.87 2.26
C LYS A 198 -13.32 -16.58 1.59
N THR A 199 -12.55 -16.18 0.58
CA THR A 199 -12.86 -14.99 -0.22
C THR A 199 -13.95 -15.30 -1.25
N PRO A 200 -14.81 -14.33 -1.63
CA PRO A 200 -15.85 -14.54 -2.65
C PRO A 200 -15.24 -14.88 -4.01
N ASP A 201 -16.00 -15.57 -4.85
CA ASP A 201 -15.56 -15.89 -6.21
C ASP A 201 -15.67 -14.68 -7.14
N ASN A 202 -16.56 -13.73 -6.82
CA ASN A 202 -16.69 -12.45 -7.53
C ASN A 202 -16.70 -11.28 -6.55
N ILE A 203 -16.11 -10.16 -6.94
CA ILE A 203 -16.17 -8.86 -6.26
C ILE A 203 -16.57 -7.84 -7.34
N ALA A 204 -17.75 -7.25 -7.25
CA ALA A 204 -18.32 -6.42 -8.29
C ALA A 204 -18.26 -7.12 -9.67
N ASN A 205 -17.61 -6.51 -10.66
CA ASN A 205 -17.40 -7.08 -11.99
C ASN A 205 -16.05 -7.78 -12.17
N PHE A 206 -15.44 -8.25 -11.08
CA PHE A 206 -14.17 -9.00 -11.09
C PHE A 206 -14.41 -10.44 -10.64
N THR A 207 -13.88 -11.41 -11.39
CA THR A 207 -13.90 -12.84 -11.06
C THR A 207 -12.54 -13.29 -10.53
N LYS A 208 -12.56 -14.11 -9.47
CA LYS A 208 -11.35 -14.72 -8.92
C LYS A 208 -10.78 -15.74 -9.89
N ILE A 209 -9.61 -15.43 -10.44
CA ILE A 209 -8.92 -16.28 -11.41
C ILE A 209 -7.85 -17.17 -10.78
N LYS A 210 -7.40 -16.84 -9.56
CA LYS A 210 -6.33 -17.59 -8.89
C LYS A 210 -6.34 -17.35 -7.39
N GLU A 211 -6.00 -18.40 -6.65
CA GLU A 211 -5.67 -18.29 -5.23
C GLU A 211 -4.38 -19.05 -4.93
N LYS A 212 -3.54 -18.49 -4.04
CA LYS A 212 -2.28 -19.10 -3.60
C LYS A 212 -2.15 -18.99 -2.09
N LYS A 213 -1.86 -20.11 -1.42
CA LYS A 213 -1.73 -20.21 0.03
C LYS A 213 -0.27 -20.31 0.47
N PHE A 214 0.12 -19.54 1.50
CA PHE A 214 1.44 -19.49 2.10
C PHE A 214 1.33 -19.52 3.62
N GLY A 215 1.16 -20.71 4.17
CA GLY A 215 0.93 -20.89 5.61
C GLY A 215 -0.36 -20.21 6.06
N SER A 216 -0.28 -19.21 6.93
CA SER A 216 -1.42 -18.43 7.43
C SER A 216 -1.88 -17.30 6.50
N THR A 217 -1.16 -17.03 5.42
CA THR A 217 -1.45 -15.99 4.44
C THR A 217 -1.87 -16.62 3.11
N SER A 218 -2.86 -16.04 2.46
CA SER A 218 -3.27 -16.36 1.09
C SER A 218 -3.33 -15.11 0.23
N LEU A 219 -3.17 -15.30 -1.08
CA LEU A 219 -3.36 -14.29 -2.12
C LEU A 219 -4.50 -14.71 -3.03
N SER A 220 -5.51 -13.88 -3.19
CA SER A 220 -6.56 -14.03 -4.18
C SER A 220 -6.41 -12.98 -5.27
N PHE A 221 -6.42 -13.41 -6.53
CA PHE A 221 -6.29 -12.57 -7.71
C PHE A 221 -7.62 -12.51 -8.44
N TYR A 222 -8.09 -11.29 -8.70
CA TYR A 222 -9.35 -11.04 -9.40
C TYR A 222 -9.07 -10.25 -10.67
N GLN A 223 -9.66 -10.69 -11.75
CA GLN A 223 -9.58 -10.03 -13.05
C GLN A 223 -10.95 -9.52 -13.48
N LYS A 224 -10.96 -8.37 -14.16
CA LYS A 224 -12.18 -7.78 -14.70
C LYS A 224 -12.83 -8.74 -15.71
N ASN A 225 -14.14 -8.92 -15.59
CA ASN A 225 -14.89 -9.70 -16.56
C ASN A 225 -14.87 -8.96 -17.91
N ILE A 226 -14.35 -9.61 -18.92
CA ILE A 226 -14.48 -9.12 -20.30
C ILE A 226 -15.91 -9.45 -20.70
N LEU A 227 -16.76 -8.44 -20.86
CA LEU A 227 -18.02 -8.63 -21.53
C LEU A 227 -17.69 -8.92 -22.99
N GLU A 228 -17.93 -10.15 -23.44
CA GLU A 228 -17.94 -10.45 -24.87
C GLU A 228 -19.12 -9.66 -25.46
N GLU A 229 -18.81 -8.69 -26.34
CA GLU A 229 -19.78 -7.96 -27.13
C GLU A 229 -20.37 -8.86 -28.22
#